data_b522fd34e0e5410a2cf88d488dc8a310
#
_entry.id   b522fd34e0e5410a2cf88d488dc8a310
#
_cell.length_a   1.000
_cell.length_b   1.000
_cell.length_c   1.000
_cell.angle_alpha   90.00
_cell.angle_beta   90.00
_cell.angle_gamma   90.00
#
_symmetry.space_group_name_H-M   'P 1'
#
loop_
_entity.id
_entity.type
_entity.pdbx_description
1 polymer ?
#
loop_
_entity_poly.entity_id
_entity_poly.type
_entity_poly.pdbx_seq_one_letter_code
_entity_poly.pdbx_strand_id
1 'polypeptide(L)'
;MKRGDEMEKKRIAVFDYNVSDCIHTADAVREYYEEQGMEAEVVEFMESAPFAYDYRDNRDAGTPYDMVFIGVDNMRGLEMARNIRELDRYRPMFFVSKRADFGLEAFRLHALDYLKKRVTPMSVGQAVERVGTKL
;
A
#
# COMPACT_ATOMS: atom_id res chain seq x y z
N MET A 1 -9.10 -14.11 25.78
CA MET A 1 -8.57 -12.76 25.61
C MET A 1 -7.95 -12.61 24.23
N LYS A 2 -8.23 -11.54 23.56
CA LYS A 2 -7.65 -11.27 22.26
C LYS A 2 -6.29 -10.61 22.41
N ARG A 3 -5.38 -10.93 21.52
CA ARG A 3 -4.10 -10.24 21.46
C ARG A 3 -4.29 -8.87 20.83
N GLY A 4 -3.44 -7.91 21.20
CA GLY A 4 -3.54 -6.57 20.68
C GLY A 4 -3.47 -6.49 19.17
N ASP A 5 -2.58 -7.25 18.56
CA ASP A 5 -2.39 -7.23 17.10
C ASP A 5 -3.60 -7.78 16.33
N GLU A 6 -4.37 -8.68 16.94
CA GLU A 6 -5.59 -9.20 16.33
C GLU A 6 -6.74 -8.20 16.38
N MET A 7 -6.71 -7.31 17.36
CA MET A 7 -7.78 -6.36 17.58
C MET A 7 -7.50 -5.02 16.93
N GLU A 8 -6.25 -4.76 16.62
CA GLU A 8 -5.88 -3.48 16.07
C GLU A 8 -6.38 -3.32 14.65
N LYS A 9 -6.95 -2.16 14.39
CA LYS A 9 -7.34 -1.79 13.05
C LYS A 9 -6.10 -1.57 12.20
N LYS A 10 -6.02 -2.21 11.06
CA LYS A 10 -4.96 -1.94 10.10
C LYS A 10 -5.22 -0.61 9.42
N ARG A 11 -4.17 0.15 9.24
CA ARG A 11 -4.24 1.42 8.52
C ARG A 11 -3.45 1.26 7.24
N ILE A 12 -4.12 1.45 6.11
CA ILE A 12 -3.53 1.15 4.81
C ILE A 12 -3.74 2.35 3.89
N ALA A 13 -2.67 2.84 3.29
CA ALA A 13 -2.74 3.90 2.31
C ALA A 13 -2.71 3.30 0.90
N VAL A 14 -3.55 3.82 0.03
CA VAL A 14 -3.56 3.45 -1.39
C VAL A 14 -3.40 4.73 -2.20
N PHE A 15 -2.38 4.77 -3.04
CA PHE A 15 -2.12 5.91 -3.90
C PHE A 15 -2.11 5.48 -5.35
N ASP A 16 -2.79 6.26 -6.20
CA ASP A 16 -2.68 6.12 -7.65
C ASP A 16 -3.12 7.43 -8.27
N TYR A 17 -2.35 7.95 -9.23
CA TYR A 17 -2.77 9.13 -9.98
C TYR A 17 -4.04 8.88 -10.79
N ASN A 18 -4.27 7.64 -11.19
CA ASN A 18 -5.48 7.26 -11.88
C ASN A 18 -6.59 7.03 -10.86
N VAL A 19 -7.60 7.87 -10.86
CA VAL A 19 -8.68 7.84 -9.88
C VAL A 19 -9.40 6.49 -9.85
N SER A 20 -9.77 5.98 -11.02
CA SER A 20 -10.48 4.71 -11.12
C SER A 20 -9.64 3.56 -10.57
N ASP A 21 -8.36 3.53 -10.91
CA ASP A 21 -7.46 2.47 -10.44
C ASP A 21 -7.26 2.56 -8.92
N CYS A 22 -7.16 3.77 -8.38
CA CYS A 22 -7.02 3.97 -6.95
C CYS A 22 -8.22 3.40 -6.20
N ILE A 23 -9.40 3.75 -6.63
CA ILE A 23 -10.64 3.27 -6.02
C ILE A 23 -10.71 1.76 -6.12
N HIS A 24 -10.40 1.21 -7.28
CA HIS A 24 -10.47 -0.22 -7.50
C HIS A 24 -9.50 -0.99 -6.58
N THR A 25 -8.27 -0.51 -6.48
CA THR A 25 -7.29 -1.14 -5.59
C THR A 25 -7.74 -1.03 -4.13
N ALA A 26 -8.20 0.14 -3.71
CA ALA A 26 -8.67 0.34 -2.35
C ALA A 26 -9.84 -0.59 -2.01
N ASP A 27 -10.77 -0.75 -2.95
CA ASP A 27 -11.90 -1.63 -2.73
C ASP A 27 -11.47 -3.09 -2.60
N ALA A 28 -10.50 -3.53 -3.39
CA ALA A 28 -9.97 -4.89 -3.29
C ALA A 28 -9.30 -5.11 -1.92
N VAL A 29 -8.60 -4.11 -1.42
CA VAL A 29 -7.96 -4.20 -0.10
C VAL A 29 -9.03 -4.29 0.99
N ARG A 30 -10.05 -3.43 0.92
CA ARG A 30 -11.16 -3.46 1.89
C ARG A 30 -11.85 -4.81 1.91
N GLU A 31 -12.15 -5.33 0.73
CA GLU A 31 -12.85 -6.61 0.60
C GLU A 31 -12.01 -7.76 1.18
N TYR A 32 -10.70 -7.74 0.94
CA TYR A 32 -9.84 -8.77 1.51
C TYR A 32 -9.93 -8.78 3.05
N TYR A 33 -9.80 -7.61 3.68
CA TYR A 33 -9.84 -7.55 5.15
C TYR A 33 -11.21 -7.88 5.70
N GLU A 34 -12.26 -7.47 5.01
CA GLU A 34 -13.63 -7.83 5.39
C GLU A 34 -13.83 -9.34 5.37
N GLU A 35 -13.35 -10.00 4.31
CA GLU A 35 -13.42 -11.45 4.21
C GLU A 35 -12.65 -12.17 5.31
N GLN A 36 -11.60 -11.53 5.80
CA GLN A 36 -10.81 -12.08 6.90
C GLN A 36 -11.40 -11.77 8.27
N GLY A 37 -12.48 -11.02 8.34
CA GLY A 37 -13.05 -10.60 9.61
C GLY A 37 -12.18 -9.60 10.37
N MET A 38 -11.34 -8.87 9.66
CA MET A 38 -10.40 -7.92 10.25
C MET A 38 -10.79 -6.49 9.91
N GLU A 39 -10.63 -5.59 10.89
CA GLU A 39 -10.88 -4.18 10.63
C GLU A 39 -9.70 -3.56 9.88
N ALA A 40 -10.03 -2.71 8.91
CA ALA A 40 -9.03 -1.96 8.17
C ALA A 40 -9.57 -0.58 7.81
N GLU A 41 -8.72 0.42 7.99
CA GLU A 41 -8.98 1.76 7.49
C GLU A 41 -8.14 1.94 6.24
N VAL A 42 -8.79 2.07 5.10
CA VAL A 42 -8.11 2.22 3.82
C VAL A 42 -8.34 3.64 3.33
N VAL A 43 -7.25 4.38 3.20
CA VAL A 43 -7.30 5.80 2.82
C VAL A 43 -6.76 5.94 1.41
N GLU A 44 -7.53 6.63 0.55
CA GLU A 44 -7.23 6.77 -0.87
C GLU A 44 -6.62 8.13 -1.15
N PHE A 45 -5.57 8.14 -1.96
CA PHE A 45 -4.92 9.36 -2.40
C PHE A 45 -4.70 9.32 -3.90
N MET A 46 -5.02 10.41 -4.59
CA MET A 46 -4.84 10.56 -6.03
C MET A 46 -3.91 11.70 -6.39
N GLU A 47 -3.45 12.46 -5.40
CA GLU A 47 -2.54 13.58 -5.61
C GLU A 47 -1.32 13.43 -4.71
N SER A 48 -0.16 13.81 -5.24
CA SER A 48 1.12 13.57 -4.57
C SER A 48 1.30 14.37 -3.29
N ALA A 49 1.01 15.67 -3.32
CA ALA A 49 1.29 16.51 -2.15
C ALA A 49 0.41 16.15 -0.95
N PRO A 50 -0.92 16.03 -1.10
CA PRO A 50 -1.74 15.60 0.03
C PRO A 50 -1.30 14.26 0.60
N PHE A 51 -0.91 13.31 -0.26
CA PHE A 51 -0.46 12.01 0.20
C PHE A 51 0.83 12.12 1.01
N ALA A 52 1.82 12.84 0.48
CA ALA A 52 3.10 12.98 1.16
C ALA A 52 2.95 13.67 2.52
N TYR A 53 2.16 14.73 2.58
CA TYR A 53 1.91 15.44 3.85
C TYR A 53 1.19 14.55 4.86
N ASP A 54 0.15 13.87 4.42
CA ASP A 54 -0.62 13.01 5.31
C ASP A 54 0.24 11.86 5.83
N TYR A 55 1.04 11.26 4.96
CA TYR A 55 1.90 10.15 5.34
C TYR A 55 2.89 10.59 6.42
N ARG A 56 3.56 11.71 6.20
CA ARG A 56 4.52 12.25 7.15
C ARG A 56 3.86 12.61 8.46
N ASP A 57 2.72 13.30 8.40
CA ASP A 57 2.03 13.76 9.61
C ASP A 57 1.58 12.59 10.48
N ASN A 58 1.06 11.53 9.87
CA ASN A 58 0.66 10.34 10.61
C ASN A 58 1.87 9.62 11.21
N ARG A 59 2.97 9.53 10.48
CA ARG A 59 4.20 8.95 11.00
C ARG A 59 4.67 9.72 12.23
N ASP A 60 4.72 11.04 12.13
CA ASP A 60 5.21 11.89 13.20
C ASP A 60 4.28 11.91 14.40
N ALA A 61 3.00 11.71 14.19
CA ALA A 61 2.01 11.67 15.27
C ALA A 61 1.96 10.31 15.99
N GLY A 62 2.74 9.33 15.51
CA GLY A 62 2.72 8.01 16.13
C GLY A 62 1.58 7.12 15.66
N THR A 63 0.94 7.47 14.55
CA THR A 63 -0.14 6.69 13.94
C THR A 63 0.19 6.39 12.48
N PRO A 64 1.33 5.74 12.20
CA PRO A 64 1.74 5.48 10.81
C PRO A 64 0.81 4.49 10.14
N TYR A 65 0.87 4.47 8.81
CA TYR A 65 0.21 3.42 8.05
C TYR A 65 0.98 2.11 8.25
N ASP A 66 0.26 1.01 8.28
CA ASP A 66 0.88 -0.31 8.41
C ASP A 66 1.47 -0.78 7.11
N MET A 67 0.89 -0.37 5.99
CA MET A 67 1.39 -0.69 4.67
C MET A 67 0.84 0.29 3.64
N VAL A 68 1.47 0.32 2.46
CA VAL A 68 1.09 1.23 1.40
C VAL A 68 1.09 0.51 0.06
N PHE A 69 0.03 0.74 -0.72
CA PHE A 69 -0.08 0.26 -2.11
C PHE A 69 0.05 1.46 -3.02
N ILE A 70 1.01 1.44 -3.93
CA ILE A 70 1.29 2.58 -4.80
C ILE A 70 1.17 2.18 -6.26
N GLY A 71 0.30 2.87 -6.98
CA GLY A 71 0.14 2.69 -8.42
C GLY A 71 1.34 3.28 -9.16
N VAL A 72 2.02 2.44 -9.96
CA VAL A 72 3.22 2.85 -10.69
C VAL A 72 3.09 2.42 -12.13
N ASP A 73 2.49 3.28 -12.96
CA ASP A 73 2.36 3.03 -14.40
C ASP A 73 3.27 3.93 -15.24
N ASN A 74 3.94 4.89 -14.59
CA ASN A 74 4.84 5.83 -15.25
C ASN A 74 5.82 6.40 -14.22
N MET A 75 6.68 7.30 -14.68
CA MET A 75 7.71 7.88 -13.82
C MET A 75 7.14 8.70 -12.67
N ARG A 76 5.96 9.33 -12.85
CA ARG A 76 5.34 10.09 -11.76
C ARG A 76 4.98 9.18 -10.59
N GLY A 77 4.41 8.02 -10.89
CA GLY A 77 4.10 7.04 -9.86
C GLY A 77 5.36 6.52 -9.17
N LEU A 78 6.40 6.29 -9.96
CA LEU A 78 7.67 5.83 -9.41
C LEU A 78 8.29 6.88 -8.48
N GLU A 79 8.22 8.15 -8.85
CA GLU A 79 8.71 9.21 -7.98
C GLU A 79 7.95 9.24 -6.65
N MET A 80 6.64 9.04 -6.70
CA MET A 80 5.86 8.99 -5.47
C MET A 80 6.31 7.83 -4.57
N ALA A 81 6.56 6.67 -5.16
CA ALA A 81 7.06 5.52 -4.41
C ALA A 81 8.42 5.83 -3.77
N ARG A 82 9.30 6.49 -4.51
CA ARG A 82 10.60 6.91 -3.97
C ARG A 82 10.43 7.88 -2.81
N ASN A 83 9.53 8.86 -2.95
CA ASN A 83 9.29 9.84 -1.90
C ASN A 83 8.78 9.19 -0.62
N ILE A 84 7.86 8.24 -0.74
CA ILE A 84 7.35 7.53 0.44
C ILE A 84 8.47 6.70 1.08
N ARG A 85 9.30 6.06 0.28
CA ARG A 85 10.40 5.27 0.83
C ARG A 85 11.43 6.15 1.56
N GLU A 86 11.63 7.37 1.12
CA GLU A 86 12.48 8.32 1.84
C GLU A 86 11.86 8.73 3.18
N LEU A 87 10.53 8.88 3.21
CA LEU A 87 9.84 9.21 4.45
C LEU A 87 9.81 8.04 5.42
N ASP A 88 9.82 6.81 4.90
CA ASP A 88 9.67 5.61 5.72
C ASP A 88 10.41 4.45 5.06
N ARG A 89 11.58 4.11 5.60
CA ARG A 89 12.51 3.16 4.98
C ARG A 89 12.03 1.71 5.00
N TYR A 90 11.23 1.34 5.96
CA TYR A 90 10.98 -0.08 6.24
C TYR A 90 9.53 -0.49 6.17
N ARG A 91 8.63 0.44 5.96
CA ARG A 91 7.20 0.12 5.93
C ARG A 91 6.90 -0.78 4.73
N PRO A 92 6.07 -1.81 4.91
CA PRO A 92 5.64 -2.63 3.77
C PRO A 92 5.06 -1.79 2.64
N MET A 93 5.61 -1.96 1.45
CA MET A 93 5.20 -1.24 0.26
C MET A 93 4.94 -2.24 -0.86
N PHE A 94 3.84 -2.04 -1.58
CA PHE A 94 3.47 -2.86 -2.72
C PHE A 94 3.29 -1.98 -3.94
N PHE A 95 3.90 -2.37 -5.06
CA PHE A 95 3.65 -1.71 -6.34
C PHE A 95 2.40 -2.32 -6.97
N VAL A 96 1.59 -1.47 -7.58
CA VAL A 96 0.40 -1.89 -8.33
C VAL A 96 0.51 -1.26 -9.71
N SER A 97 0.51 -2.08 -10.77
CA SER A 97 0.80 -1.55 -12.10
C SER A 97 0.14 -2.38 -13.20
N LYS A 98 -0.14 -1.72 -14.33
CA LYS A 98 -0.53 -2.39 -15.57
C LYS A 98 0.70 -2.91 -16.30
N ARG A 99 1.87 -2.45 -15.92
CA ARG A 99 3.14 -2.73 -16.61
C ARG A 99 3.98 -3.66 -15.77
N ALA A 100 4.84 -4.40 -16.42
CA ALA A 100 5.76 -5.31 -15.73
C ALA A 100 7.18 -4.74 -15.65
N ASP A 101 7.45 -3.61 -16.31
CA ASP A 101 8.82 -3.13 -16.52
C ASP A 101 9.35 -2.21 -15.39
N PHE A 102 8.62 -2.07 -14.30
CA PHE A 102 9.13 -1.37 -13.11
C PHE A 102 9.64 -2.32 -12.03
N GLY A 103 9.86 -3.59 -12.39
CA GLY A 103 10.28 -4.60 -11.42
C GLY A 103 11.61 -4.29 -10.76
N LEU A 104 12.59 -3.76 -11.52
CA LEU A 104 13.88 -3.42 -10.95
C LEU A 104 13.77 -2.27 -9.94
N GLU A 105 12.97 -1.26 -10.27
CA GLU A 105 12.74 -0.14 -9.36
C GLU A 105 12.02 -0.60 -8.09
N ALA A 106 11.04 -1.49 -8.24
CA ALA A 106 10.36 -2.05 -7.09
C ALA A 106 11.34 -2.80 -6.18
N PHE A 107 12.20 -3.61 -6.77
CA PHE A 107 13.24 -4.33 -6.04
C PHE A 107 14.16 -3.36 -5.29
N ARG A 108 14.60 -2.30 -5.95
CA ARG A 108 15.49 -1.31 -5.34
C ARG A 108 14.85 -0.55 -4.19
N LEU A 109 13.54 -0.39 -4.23
CA LEU A 109 12.79 0.26 -3.16
C LEU A 109 12.32 -0.74 -2.10
N HIS A 110 12.72 -1.99 -2.21
CA HIS A 110 12.35 -3.04 -1.26
C HIS A 110 10.83 -3.23 -1.17
N ALA A 111 10.13 -3.10 -2.31
CA ALA A 111 8.72 -3.43 -2.34
C ALA A 111 8.57 -4.93 -2.07
N LEU A 112 7.58 -5.27 -1.26
CA LEU A 112 7.36 -6.67 -0.90
C LEU A 112 6.73 -7.48 -2.02
N ASP A 113 5.97 -6.82 -2.88
CA ASP A 113 5.37 -7.49 -4.02
C ASP A 113 5.04 -6.49 -5.11
N TYR A 114 4.75 -7.02 -6.29
CA TYR A 114 4.42 -6.26 -7.48
C TYR A 114 3.11 -6.85 -8.01
N LEU A 115 2.01 -6.13 -7.81
CA LEU A 115 0.68 -6.62 -8.18
C LEU A 115 0.26 -6.06 -9.53
N LYS A 116 -0.23 -6.95 -10.38
CA LYS A 116 -0.75 -6.52 -11.67
C LYS A 116 -2.16 -5.98 -11.51
N LYS A 117 -2.44 -4.85 -12.12
CA LYS A 117 -3.80 -4.33 -12.21
C LYS A 117 -4.63 -5.22 -13.15
N ARG A 118 -5.85 -5.46 -12.87
CA ARG A 118 -6.60 -5.01 -11.69
C ARG A 118 -6.36 -5.99 -10.55
N VAL A 119 -6.09 -5.46 -9.39
CA VAL A 119 -5.90 -6.30 -8.22
C VAL A 119 -7.25 -6.87 -7.76
N THR A 120 -7.18 -8.05 -7.16
CA THR A 120 -8.34 -8.73 -6.61
C THR A 120 -8.09 -8.95 -5.12
N PRO A 121 -9.13 -9.25 -4.33
CA PRO A 121 -8.90 -9.62 -2.93
C PRO A 121 -7.91 -10.77 -2.78
N MET A 122 -7.92 -11.73 -3.71
CA MET A 122 -6.96 -12.83 -3.67
C MET A 122 -5.52 -12.34 -3.86
N SER A 123 -5.27 -11.47 -4.85
CA SER A 123 -3.91 -10.97 -5.08
C SER A 123 -3.45 -10.09 -3.93
N VAL A 124 -4.37 -9.31 -3.34
CA VAL A 124 -4.07 -8.55 -2.14
C VAL A 124 -3.66 -9.49 -1.00
N GLY A 125 -4.42 -10.55 -0.79
CA GLY A 125 -4.11 -11.52 0.27
C GLY A 125 -2.75 -12.16 0.10
N GLN A 126 -2.40 -12.56 -1.12
CA GLN A 126 -1.09 -13.13 -1.40
C GLN A 126 0.03 -12.14 -1.09
N ALA A 127 -0.18 -10.88 -1.41
CA ALA A 127 0.81 -9.83 -1.14
C ALA A 127 0.94 -9.57 0.37
N VAL A 128 -0.18 -9.43 1.06
CA VAL A 128 -0.20 -9.13 2.48
C VAL A 128 0.43 -10.24 3.30
N GLU A 129 0.28 -11.49 2.88
CA GLU A 129 0.91 -12.63 3.55
C GLU A 129 2.43 -12.49 3.62
N ARG A 130 3.05 -11.81 2.66
CA ARG A 130 4.49 -11.63 2.64
C ARG A 130 4.99 -10.77 3.80
N VAL A 131 4.13 -9.94 4.36
CA VAL A 131 4.49 -9.11 5.52
C VAL A 131 4.86 -9.98 6.71
N GLY A 132 4.09 -11.03 6.94
CA GLY A 132 4.31 -11.93 8.06
C GLY A 132 5.46 -12.91 7.87
N THR A 133 5.91 -13.13 6.63
CA THR A 133 6.96 -14.10 6.33
C THR A 133 8.33 -13.46 6.11
N LYS A 134 8.40 -12.16 6.11
CA LYS A 134 9.66 -11.45 5.92
C LYS A 134 10.48 -11.50 7.21
N LEU A 135 11.67 -12.02 7.10
CA LEU A 135 12.61 -12.13 8.21
C LEU A 135 13.84 -11.30 7.96
#